data_8089b041bf3c6af185998a1d8f777c75
#
_entry.id   8089b041bf3c6af185998a1d8f777c75
#
_cell.length_a   1.000
_cell.length_b   1.000
_cell.length_c   1.000
_cell.angle_alpha   90.00
_cell.angle_beta   90.00
_cell.angle_gamma   90.00
#
_symmetry.space_group_name_H-M   'P 1'
#
loop_
_entity.id
_entity.type
_entity.pdbx_description
1 polymer ?
#
loop_
_entity_poly.entity_id
_entity_poly.type
_entity_poly.pdbx_seq_one_letter_code
_entity_poly.pdbx_strand_id
1 'polypeptide(L)'
;MVVSLRQAKYLKDGVLEPCVWTSTFNVMRNKLHCNVNVRSNDMPLGNPFNVTQYAVLLSILSKINNYEVGEITFDISDCHIYINQLNGIKLQLERYDRLIKWENFIKVNSDETIEKEYDDVKIIFNRYV
;
A
#
# COMPACT_ATOMS: atom_id res chain seq x y z
N MET A 1 -8.13 -15.50 6.30
CA MET A 1 -9.08 -14.57 7.00
C MET A 1 -9.58 -13.56 5.98
N VAL A 2 -10.86 -13.24 5.99
CA VAL A 2 -11.45 -12.19 5.14
C VAL A 2 -11.96 -11.06 6.04
N VAL A 3 -11.62 -9.83 5.70
CA VAL A 3 -12.09 -8.62 6.39
C VAL A 3 -12.87 -7.78 5.39
N SER A 4 -14.14 -7.50 5.67
CA SER A 4 -14.98 -6.60 4.86
C SER A 4 -15.19 -5.28 5.58
N LEU A 5 -14.92 -4.18 4.88
CA LEU A 5 -15.17 -2.83 5.38
C LEU A 5 -16.57 -2.33 5.02
N ARG A 6 -17.32 -3.09 4.22
CA ARG A 6 -18.71 -2.78 3.90
C ARG A 6 -19.61 -3.24 5.03
N GLN A 7 -20.19 -2.28 5.74
CA GLN A 7 -21.21 -2.52 6.76
C GLN A 7 -22.53 -1.91 6.29
N ALA A 8 -23.46 -2.77 5.92
CA ALA A 8 -24.78 -2.36 5.37
C ALA A 8 -25.51 -1.33 6.24
N LYS A 9 -25.31 -1.39 7.57
CA LYS A 9 -25.91 -0.46 8.54
C LYS A 9 -25.50 0.99 8.31
N TYR A 10 -24.26 1.22 7.88
CA TYR A 10 -23.69 2.57 7.75
C TYR A 10 -23.61 3.06 6.29
N LEU A 11 -23.93 2.22 5.31
CA LEU A 11 -23.88 2.62 3.90
C LEU A 11 -24.90 3.72 3.58
N LYS A 12 -26.01 3.79 4.31
CA LYS A 12 -27.05 4.83 4.12
C LYS A 12 -26.62 6.20 4.58
N ASP A 13 -25.72 6.26 5.56
CA ASP A 13 -25.27 7.50 6.19
C ASP A 13 -23.98 8.03 5.57
N GLY A 14 -23.32 7.21 4.74
CA GLY A 14 -22.09 7.57 4.04
C GLY A 14 -22.35 8.25 2.71
N VAL A 15 -21.61 9.32 2.42
CA VAL A 15 -21.64 10.00 1.11
C VAL A 15 -21.07 9.10 0.00
N LEU A 16 -20.05 8.30 0.34
CA LEU A 16 -19.41 7.36 -0.55
C LEU A 16 -19.18 6.02 0.13
N GLU A 17 -19.32 4.94 -0.63
CA GLU A 17 -18.88 3.61 -0.19
C GLU A 17 -17.36 3.57 0.02
N PRO A 18 -16.86 2.72 0.96
CA PRO A 18 -15.42 2.54 1.15
C PRO A 18 -14.69 2.22 -0.15
N CYS A 19 -13.60 2.93 -0.45
CA CYS A 19 -12.77 2.64 -1.62
C CYS A 19 -12.09 1.28 -1.48
N VAL A 20 -11.46 1.03 -0.34
CA VAL A 20 -11.04 -0.31 0.06
C VAL A 20 -12.25 -1.01 0.66
N TRP A 21 -12.75 -2.05 0.01
CA TRP A 21 -13.98 -2.70 0.43
C TRP A 21 -13.77 -4.07 1.08
N THR A 22 -12.67 -4.75 0.76
CA THR A 22 -12.31 -6.03 1.40
C THR A 22 -10.82 -6.28 1.37
N SER A 23 -10.35 -7.08 2.30
CA SER A 23 -9.00 -7.62 2.30
C SER A 23 -9.00 -9.07 2.75
N THR A 24 -8.08 -9.87 2.22
CA THR A 24 -7.87 -11.27 2.56
C THR A 24 -6.46 -11.48 3.07
N PHE A 25 -6.33 -12.27 4.13
CA PHE A 25 -5.05 -12.64 4.70
C PHE A 25 -4.87 -14.15 4.60
N ASN A 26 -3.71 -14.58 4.14
CA ASN A 26 -3.33 -15.98 4.02
C ASN A 26 -1.89 -16.21 4.44
N VAL A 27 -1.61 -17.39 4.96
CA VAL A 27 -0.26 -17.79 5.34
C VAL A 27 0.28 -18.75 4.30
N MET A 28 1.48 -18.45 3.79
CA MET A 28 2.21 -19.33 2.90
C MET A 28 3.70 -19.31 3.27
N ARG A 29 4.29 -20.48 3.45
CA ARG A 29 5.71 -20.65 3.81
C ARG A 29 6.12 -19.81 5.04
N ASN A 30 5.29 -19.85 6.09
CA ASN A 30 5.46 -19.09 7.34
C ASN A 30 5.38 -17.56 7.20
N LYS A 31 4.94 -17.03 6.05
CA LYS A 31 4.72 -15.61 5.82
C LYS A 31 3.23 -15.30 5.75
N LEU A 32 2.82 -14.21 6.40
CA LEU A 32 1.46 -13.69 6.31
C LEU A 32 1.38 -12.72 5.13
N HIS A 33 0.52 -13.02 4.17
CA HIS A 33 0.27 -12.20 2.98
C HIS A 33 -1.09 -11.53 3.09
N CYS A 34 -1.24 -10.37 2.44
CA CYS A 34 -2.48 -9.61 2.36
C CYS A 34 -2.82 -9.26 0.90
N ASN A 35 -4.05 -9.55 0.50
CA ASN A 35 -4.63 -9.04 -0.73
C ASN A 35 -5.70 -7.99 -0.38
N VAL A 36 -5.62 -6.82 -0.99
CA VAL A 36 -6.47 -5.64 -0.72
C VAL A 36 -7.23 -5.29 -1.98
N ASN A 37 -8.57 -5.35 -1.92
CA ASN A 37 -9.43 -5.01 -3.05
C ASN A 37 -9.92 -3.57 -2.93
N VAL A 38 -9.65 -2.78 -3.96
CA VAL A 38 -9.93 -1.35 -4.03
C VAL A 38 -10.77 -1.05 -5.27
N ARG A 39 -12.01 -0.55 -5.07
CA ARG A 39 -12.90 -0.21 -6.19
C ARG A 39 -12.47 1.06 -6.93
N SER A 40 -11.86 2.01 -6.22
CA SER A 40 -11.48 3.31 -6.77
C SER A 40 -10.32 3.89 -5.94
N ASN A 41 -9.27 4.36 -6.61
CA ASN A 41 -8.05 4.79 -5.96
C ASN A 41 -7.49 6.08 -6.57
N ASP A 42 -7.49 7.14 -5.78
CA ASP A 42 -6.73 8.37 -6.04
C ASP A 42 -5.24 8.07 -5.81
N MET A 43 -4.50 7.90 -6.91
CA MET A 43 -3.10 7.47 -6.86
C MET A 43 -2.17 8.44 -6.13
N PRO A 44 -2.27 9.77 -6.30
CA PRO A 44 -1.36 10.69 -5.63
C PRO A 44 -1.59 10.85 -4.13
N LEU A 45 -2.84 10.81 -3.69
CA LEU A 45 -3.21 11.08 -2.29
C LEU A 45 -3.73 9.85 -1.55
N GLY A 46 -4.73 9.16 -2.10
CA GLY A 46 -5.37 8.03 -1.42
C GLY A 46 -4.46 6.81 -1.31
N ASN A 47 -3.76 6.50 -2.39
CA ASN A 47 -2.94 5.28 -2.46
C ASN A 47 -1.81 5.22 -1.41
N PRO A 48 -0.99 6.24 -1.21
CA PRO A 48 0.07 6.19 -0.19
C PRO A 48 -0.47 5.92 1.21
N PHE A 49 -1.61 6.49 1.57
CA PHE A 49 -2.27 6.23 2.86
C PHE A 49 -2.77 4.79 2.95
N ASN A 50 -3.44 4.28 1.92
CA ASN A 50 -3.94 2.91 1.90
C ASN A 50 -2.79 1.91 2.02
N VAL A 51 -1.72 2.10 1.26
CA VAL A 51 -0.53 1.24 1.30
C VAL A 51 0.10 1.23 2.69
N THR A 52 0.32 2.41 3.28
CA THR A 52 0.91 2.54 4.61
C THR A 52 0.04 1.88 5.68
N GLN A 53 -1.28 2.09 5.65
CA GLN A 53 -2.21 1.49 6.61
C GLN A 53 -2.15 -0.04 6.57
N TYR A 54 -2.17 -0.62 5.39
CA TYR A 54 -2.13 -2.08 5.24
C TYR A 54 -0.75 -2.67 5.52
N ALA A 55 0.33 -1.96 5.25
CA ALA A 55 1.68 -2.37 5.61
C ALA A 55 1.83 -2.46 7.14
N VAL A 56 1.37 -1.43 7.86
CA VAL A 56 1.35 -1.43 9.33
C VAL A 56 0.45 -2.55 9.88
N LEU A 57 -0.76 -2.70 9.33
CA LEU A 57 -1.69 -3.75 9.76
C LEU A 57 -1.09 -5.14 9.54
N LEU A 58 -0.50 -5.42 8.38
CA LEU A 58 0.14 -6.69 8.09
C LEU A 58 1.30 -6.97 9.04
N SER A 59 2.13 -5.97 9.31
CA SER A 59 3.26 -6.10 10.24
C SER A 59 2.81 -6.44 11.66
N ILE A 60 1.76 -5.77 12.16
CA ILE A 60 1.18 -6.04 13.48
C ILE A 60 0.61 -7.45 13.55
N LEU A 61 -0.20 -7.83 12.56
CA LEU A 61 -0.84 -9.16 12.53
C LEU A 61 0.19 -10.28 12.40
N SER A 62 1.23 -10.09 11.59
CA SER A 62 2.33 -11.04 11.47
C SER A 62 3.02 -11.24 12.82
N LYS A 63 3.37 -10.16 13.49
CA LYS A 63 4.06 -10.20 14.79
C LYS A 63 3.22 -10.88 15.88
N ILE A 64 1.92 -10.54 15.98
CA ILE A 64 1.02 -11.13 17.00
C ILE A 64 0.89 -12.66 16.80
N ASN A 65 0.90 -13.12 15.54
CA ASN A 65 0.69 -14.52 15.20
C ASN A 65 1.99 -15.30 14.96
N ASN A 66 3.16 -14.72 15.23
CA ASN A 66 4.48 -15.31 15.02
C ASN A 66 4.74 -15.76 13.57
N TYR A 67 4.26 -14.97 12.59
CA TYR A 67 4.60 -15.13 11.19
C TYR A 67 5.59 -14.06 10.74
N GLU A 68 6.36 -14.38 9.72
CA GLU A 68 7.11 -13.38 8.98
C GLU A 68 6.14 -12.50 8.17
N VAL A 69 6.54 -11.26 7.91
CA VAL A 69 5.79 -10.35 7.02
C VAL A 69 5.93 -10.84 5.58
N GLY A 70 4.82 -11.00 4.90
CA GLY A 70 4.75 -11.40 3.50
C GLY A 70 4.51 -10.23 2.56
N GLU A 71 3.86 -10.50 1.44
CA GLU A 71 3.55 -9.52 0.39
C GLU A 71 2.16 -8.92 0.60
N ILE A 72 2.01 -7.67 0.16
CA ILE A 72 0.70 -7.02 0.02
C ILE A 72 0.43 -6.84 -1.46
N THR A 73 -0.72 -7.35 -1.91
CA THR A 73 -1.22 -7.15 -3.27
C THR A 73 -2.41 -6.21 -3.24
N PHE A 74 -2.39 -5.16 -4.06
CA PHE A 74 -3.52 -4.27 -4.26
C PHE A 74 -4.16 -4.54 -5.62
N ASP A 75 -5.43 -5.01 -5.59
CA ASP A 75 -6.27 -5.16 -6.76
C ASP A 75 -7.14 -3.93 -6.92
N ILE A 76 -6.80 -3.05 -7.87
CA ILE A 76 -7.41 -1.75 -8.05
C ILE A 76 -8.23 -1.74 -9.34
N SER A 77 -9.58 -1.62 -9.22
CA SER A 77 -10.48 -1.60 -10.38
C SER A 77 -10.43 -0.28 -11.14
N ASP A 78 -10.43 0.85 -10.41
CA ASP A 78 -10.32 2.19 -10.99
C ASP A 78 -9.14 2.93 -10.35
N CYS A 79 -8.07 3.07 -11.12
CA CYS A 79 -6.86 3.79 -10.71
C CYS A 79 -6.81 5.13 -11.47
N HIS A 80 -6.95 6.23 -10.76
CA HIS A 80 -7.09 7.54 -11.38
C HIS A 80 -6.23 8.64 -10.75
N ILE A 81 -6.08 9.71 -11.50
CA ILE A 81 -5.43 10.97 -11.12
C ILE A 81 -6.39 12.08 -11.49
N TYR A 82 -6.70 12.98 -10.55
CA TYR A 82 -7.52 14.15 -10.85
C TYR A 82 -6.73 15.20 -11.62
N ILE A 83 -7.40 15.92 -12.52
CA ILE A 83 -6.77 16.93 -13.39
C ILE A 83 -6.07 18.03 -12.56
N ASN A 84 -6.67 18.44 -11.45
CA ASN A 84 -6.09 19.43 -10.54
C ASN A 84 -4.83 18.97 -9.80
N GLN A 85 -4.53 17.67 -9.81
CA GLN A 85 -3.33 17.08 -9.18
C GLN A 85 -2.12 17.00 -10.12
N LEU A 86 -2.32 17.16 -11.45
CA LEU A 86 -1.27 16.91 -12.45
C LEU A 86 0.01 17.72 -12.23
N ASN A 87 -0.12 18.99 -11.85
CA ASN A 87 1.06 19.83 -11.60
C ASN A 87 1.83 19.38 -10.34
N GLY A 88 1.09 18.96 -9.30
CA GLY A 88 1.70 18.39 -8.09
C GLY A 88 2.46 17.10 -8.37
N ILE A 89 1.90 16.22 -9.20
CA ILE A 89 2.53 14.95 -9.59
C ILE A 89 3.82 15.20 -10.39
N LYS A 90 3.80 16.11 -11.34
CA LYS A 90 5.02 16.48 -12.09
C LYS A 90 6.13 16.91 -11.15
N LEU A 91 5.81 17.79 -10.19
CA LEU A 91 6.77 18.23 -9.18
C LEU A 91 7.23 17.09 -8.28
N GLN A 92 6.35 16.16 -7.93
CA GLN A 92 6.68 14.97 -7.13
C GLN A 92 7.66 14.07 -7.88
N LEU A 93 7.43 13.80 -9.17
CA LEU A 93 8.33 13.00 -10.00
C LEU A 93 9.71 13.66 -10.16
N GLU A 94 9.75 14.97 -10.37
CA GLU A 94 11.01 15.71 -10.41
C GLU A 94 11.81 15.63 -9.09
N ARG A 95 11.10 15.61 -7.97
CA ARG A 95 11.70 15.42 -6.63
C ARG A 95 12.15 13.98 -6.41
N TYR A 96 11.41 13.01 -6.92
CA TYR A 96 11.75 11.59 -6.83
C TYR A 96 13.07 11.28 -7.52
N ASP A 97 13.32 11.83 -8.70
CA ASP A 97 14.61 11.69 -9.39
C ASP A 97 15.78 12.26 -8.57
N ARG A 98 15.53 13.28 -7.75
CA ARG A 98 16.53 13.81 -6.81
C ARG A 98 16.71 12.91 -5.61
N LEU A 99 15.64 12.32 -5.08
CA LEU A 99 15.68 11.39 -3.94
C LEU A 99 16.44 10.12 -4.29
N ILE A 100 16.22 9.54 -5.48
CA ILE A 100 17.02 8.40 -5.96
C ILE A 100 18.51 8.72 -6.00
N LYS A 101 18.89 9.93 -6.41
CA LYS A 101 20.30 10.37 -6.34
C LYS A 101 20.80 10.48 -4.89
N TRP A 102 19.94 10.90 -3.96
CA TRP A 102 20.24 10.95 -2.53
C TRP A 102 20.34 9.56 -1.90
N GLU A 103 19.47 8.63 -2.24
CA GLU A 103 19.53 7.24 -1.79
C GLU A 103 20.81 6.55 -2.29
N ASN A 104 21.21 6.80 -3.53
CA ASN A 104 22.49 6.34 -4.06
C ASN A 104 23.69 6.97 -3.31
N PHE A 105 23.56 8.21 -2.86
CA PHE A 105 24.56 8.88 -2.04
C PHE A 105 24.61 8.31 -0.61
N ILE A 106 23.47 8.01 -0.01
CA ILE A 106 23.36 7.39 1.32
C ILE A 106 23.86 5.94 1.26
N LYS A 107 23.54 5.18 0.22
CA LYS A 107 24.06 3.80 0.00
C LYS A 107 25.57 3.73 -0.12
N VAL A 108 26.20 4.78 -0.62
CA VAL A 108 27.67 4.89 -0.71
C VAL A 108 28.31 5.22 0.64
N ASN A 109 27.57 5.79 1.60
CA ASN A 109 28.12 6.34 2.84
C ASN A 109 27.56 5.72 4.14
N SER A 110 26.60 4.78 4.09
CA SER A 110 26.03 4.17 5.28
C SER A 110 26.18 2.65 5.28
N ASP A 111 26.61 2.14 6.44
CA ASP A 111 26.68 0.70 6.71
C ASP A 111 25.34 0.00 6.47
N GLU A 112 25.43 -1.26 6.12
CA GLU A 112 24.41 -2.25 5.68
C GLU A 112 23.06 -2.31 6.45
N THR A 113 22.84 -1.46 7.46
CA THR A 113 21.68 -1.55 8.35
C THR A 113 20.39 -0.96 7.78
N ILE A 114 20.44 -0.02 6.83
CA ILE A 114 19.25 0.63 6.27
C ILE A 114 18.61 -0.20 5.15
N GLU A 115 19.37 -1.02 4.45
CA GLU A 115 18.83 -1.91 3.39
C GLU A 115 17.94 -3.05 3.92
N LYS A 116 18.08 -3.43 5.19
CA LYS A 116 17.30 -4.55 5.77
C LYS A 116 15.90 -4.20 6.25
N GLU A 117 15.60 -2.94 6.55
CA GLU A 117 14.28 -2.55 7.08
C GLU A 117 13.21 -2.38 6.01
N TYR A 118 13.56 -2.15 4.74
CA TYR A 118 12.60 -1.98 3.65
C TYR A 118 12.38 -3.22 2.79
N ASP A 119 13.24 -4.22 2.88
CA ASP A 119 13.14 -5.47 2.10
C ASP A 119 12.07 -6.45 2.62
N ASP A 120 11.48 -6.21 3.79
CA ASP A 120 10.57 -7.16 4.43
C ASP A 120 9.13 -7.09 3.89
N VAL A 121 8.74 -6.03 3.16
CA VAL A 121 7.41 -5.89 2.58
C VAL A 121 7.48 -5.58 1.09
N LYS A 122 7.04 -6.52 0.27
CA LYS A 122 6.84 -6.31 -1.16
C LYS A 122 5.40 -5.94 -1.45
N ILE A 123 5.19 -4.79 -2.12
CA ILE A 123 3.89 -4.30 -2.52
C ILE A 123 3.73 -4.50 -4.02
N ILE A 124 2.69 -5.23 -4.41
CA ILE A 124 2.38 -5.54 -5.80
C ILE A 124 1.07 -4.85 -6.17
N PHE A 125 1.09 -4.08 -7.26
CA PHE A 125 -0.11 -3.46 -7.83
C PHE A 125 -0.55 -4.24 -9.07
N ASN A 126 -1.74 -4.83 -8.99
CA ASN A 126 -2.39 -5.44 -10.14
C ASN A 126 -3.46 -4.49 -10.67
N ARG A 127 -3.38 -4.18 -11.96
CA ARG A 127 -4.38 -3.41 -12.68
C ARG A 127 -5.11 -4.36 -13.62
N TYR A 128 -6.41 -4.50 -13.43
CA TYR A 128 -7.27 -5.12 -14.43
C TYR A 128 -7.72 -4.04 -15.42
N VAL A 129 -7.38 -4.22 -16.69
CA VAL A 129 -7.78 -3.34 -17.80
C VAL A 129 -9.11 -3.84 -18.33
#